data_ab5f636829226d8a1f1358ddd526ba6f
#
_entry.id   ab5f636829226d8a1f1358ddd526ba6f
#
_cell.length_a   1.000
_cell.length_b   1.000
_cell.length_c   1.000
_cell.angle_alpha   90.00
_cell.angle_beta   90.00
_cell.angle_gamma   90.00
#
_symmetry.space_group_name_H-M   'P 1'
#
loop_
_entity.id
_entity.type
_entity.pdbx_description
1 polymer ?
#
loop_
_entity_poly.entity_id
_entity_poly.type
_entity_poly.pdbx_seq_one_letter_code
_entity_poly.pdbx_strand_id
1 'polypeptide(L)'
;MTTDMRTRIRAGDPDAFAELYDQCARSVYNHAFRLTADWSVAEDVMSATFMEAWRRRASIEADGGSLRPWLLGIATNVSRSHYRSNRRYRAAAGAAATAGVAEVADHAEETAGRVDDRRRIAATLTALGSLRRPEREVLVLCLWEGLEYADAARALGIPVGTVRSRLSRARGRLRKLAEVELARKRRELTPSNRQITGDRDFVIRSAQEGNR
;
A
#
# COMPACT_ATOMS: atom_id res chain seq x y z
N MET A 1 -22.07 1.88 -18.22
CA MET A 1 -22.14 2.90 -17.18
C MET A 1 -21.40 4.11 -17.70
N THR A 2 -22.02 5.00 -18.08
CA THR A 2 -22.31 5.48 -19.36
C THR A 2 -22.56 6.96 -19.23
N THR A 3 -22.43 7.65 -20.27
CA THR A 3 -22.66 9.09 -20.48
C THR A 3 -23.79 9.64 -19.61
N ASP A 4 -24.86 8.85 -19.40
CA ASP A 4 -26.01 9.22 -18.57
C ASP A 4 -25.63 9.45 -17.07
N MET A 5 -24.92 8.54 -16.40
CA MET A 5 -24.54 8.72 -15.00
C MET A 5 -23.62 9.96 -14.82
N ARG A 6 -22.68 10.18 -15.73
CA ARG A 6 -21.79 11.34 -15.68
C ARG A 6 -22.58 12.65 -15.80
N THR A 7 -23.53 12.71 -16.71
CA THR A 7 -24.40 13.85 -16.93
C THR A 7 -25.27 14.14 -15.72
N ARG A 8 -25.89 13.10 -15.13
CA ARG A 8 -26.68 13.20 -13.92
C ARG A 8 -25.85 13.70 -12.72
N ILE A 9 -24.66 13.13 -12.48
CA ILE A 9 -23.77 13.57 -11.41
C ILE A 9 -23.33 15.01 -11.61
N ARG A 10 -22.97 15.37 -12.84
CA ARG A 10 -22.59 16.76 -13.19
C ARG A 10 -23.72 17.75 -12.91
N ALA A 11 -24.97 17.35 -13.18
CA ALA A 11 -26.17 18.14 -12.88
C ALA A 11 -26.48 18.23 -11.39
N GLY A 12 -25.82 17.44 -10.55
CA GLY A 12 -26.01 17.44 -9.09
C GLY A 12 -27.10 16.47 -8.63
N ASP A 13 -27.40 15.42 -9.40
CA ASP A 13 -28.32 14.37 -9.02
C ASP A 13 -27.75 13.56 -7.83
N PRO A 14 -28.37 13.59 -6.64
CA PRO A 14 -27.89 12.90 -5.46
C PRO A 14 -27.97 11.37 -5.59
N ASP A 15 -28.96 10.84 -6.31
CA ASP A 15 -29.14 9.39 -6.47
C ASP A 15 -28.05 8.82 -7.38
N ALA A 16 -27.73 9.50 -8.48
CA ALA A 16 -26.60 9.12 -9.33
C ALA A 16 -25.26 9.19 -8.58
N PHE A 17 -25.11 10.11 -7.64
CA PHE A 17 -23.91 10.19 -6.82
C PHE A 17 -23.86 9.10 -5.74
N ALA A 18 -25.00 8.72 -5.15
CA ALA A 18 -25.10 7.56 -4.27
C ALA A 18 -24.73 6.25 -4.99
N GLU A 19 -25.22 6.07 -6.22
CA GLU A 19 -24.83 4.93 -7.07
C GLU A 19 -23.29 4.91 -7.31
N LEU A 20 -22.67 6.07 -7.56
CA LEU A 20 -21.21 6.17 -7.72
C LEU A 20 -20.48 5.81 -6.42
N TYR A 21 -21.00 6.25 -5.28
CA TYR A 21 -20.46 5.91 -3.96
C TYR A 21 -20.47 4.40 -3.75
N ASP A 22 -21.61 3.75 -3.89
CA ASP A 22 -21.76 2.30 -3.69
C ASP A 22 -20.80 1.48 -4.56
N GLN A 23 -20.59 1.92 -5.80
CA GLN A 23 -19.70 1.23 -6.73
C GLN A 23 -18.22 1.46 -6.45
N CYS A 24 -17.84 2.61 -5.92
CA CYS A 24 -16.44 3.02 -5.85
C CYS A 24 -15.89 3.12 -4.43
N ALA A 25 -16.72 3.19 -3.38
CA ALA A 25 -16.28 3.42 -2.01
C ALA A 25 -15.21 2.42 -1.56
N ARG A 26 -15.46 1.12 -1.79
CA ARG A 26 -14.48 0.06 -1.45
C ARG A 26 -13.14 0.21 -2.18
N SER A 27 -13.18 0.58 -3.46
CA SER A 27 -11.96 0.80 -4.25
C SER A 27 -11.18 2.02 -3.75
N VAL A 28 -11.88 3.13 -3.47
CA VAL A 28 -11.29 4.36 -2.92
C VAL A 28 -10.67 4.11 -1.55
N TYR A 29 -11.40 3.42 -0.66
CA TYR A 29 -10.90 3.03 0.65
C TYR A 29 -9.64 2.18 0.58
N ASN A 30 -9.67 1.10 -0.20
CA ASN A 30 -8.53 0.21 -0.38
C ASN A 30 -7.32 0.94 -0.99
N HIS A 31 -7.56 1.85 -1.94
CA HIS A 31 -6.52 2.69 -2.52
C HIS A 31 -5.89 3.60 -1.46
N ALA A 32 -6.71 4.30 -0.67
CA ALA A 32 -6.25 5.14 0.42
C ALA A 32 -5.43 4.35 1.45
N PHE A 33 -5.92 3.17 1.86
CA PHE A 33 -5.21 2.30 2.79
C PHE A 33 -3.84 1.85 2.27
N ARG A 34 -3.71 1.50 0.99
CA ARG A 34 -2.40 1.16 0.39
C ARG A 34 -1.43 2.34 0.36
N LEU A 35 -1.94 3.57 0.31
CA LEU A 35 -1.11 4.77 0.33
C LEU A 35 -0.69 5.19 1.74
N THR A 36 -1.56 5.00 2.74
CA THR A 36 -1.42 5.51 4.11
C THR A 36 -0.93 4.46 5.10
N ALA A 37 -1.26 3.20 4.86
CA ALA A 37 -1.07 2.06 5.77
C ALA A 37 -1.77 2.25 7.13
N ASP A 38 -2.85 3.04 7.18
CA ASP A 38 -3.59 3.40 8.38
C ASP A 38 -5.09 3.36 8.07
N TRP A 39 -5.85 2.58 8.84
CA TRP A 39 -7.27 2.33 8.63
C TRP A 39 -8.12 3.61 8.84
N SER A 40 -7.87 4.33 9.93
CA SER A 40 -8.60 5.56 10.26
C SER A 40 -8.33 6.65 9.21
N VAL A 41 -7.06 6.82 8.84
CA VAL A 41 -6.68 7.77 7.78
C VAL A 41 -7.30 7.37 6.44
N ALA A 42 -7.44 6.08 6.14
CA ALA A 42 -8.07 5.62 4.89
C ALA A 42 -9.56 5.96 4.86
N GLU A 43 -10.27 5.87 5.98
CA GLU A 43 -11.67 6.29 6.12
C GLU A 43 -11.83 7.80 5.94
N ASP A 44 -10.97 8.59 6.58
CA ASP A 44 -10.95 10.05 6.43
C ASP A 44 -10.69 10.45 4.97
N VAL A 45 -9.71 9.80 4.33
CA VAL A 45 -9.39 10.04 2.92
C VAL A 45 -10.55 9.66 2.02
N MET A 46 -11.22 8.54 2.26
CA MET A 46 -12.40 8.13 1.50
C MET A 46 -13.51 9.17 1.61
N SER A 47 -13.88 9.55 2.83
CA SER A 47 -14.92 10.54 3.08
C SER A 47 -14.59 11.89 2.43
N ALA A 48 -13.38 12.39 2.62
CA ALA A 48 -12.92 13.63 2.01
C ALA A 48 -12.85 13.54 0.48
N THR A 49 -12.57 12.36 -0.08
CA THR A 49 -12.57 12.13 -1.53
C THR A 49 -13.96 12.32 -2.12
N PHE A 50 -14.99 11.73 -1.54
CA PHE A 50 -16.36 11.88 -2.05
C PHE A 50 -16.91 13.29 -1.84
N MET A 51 -16.57 13.94 -0.72
CA MET A 51 -16.91 15.35 -0.53
C MET A 51 -16.27 16.25 -1.60
N GLU A 52 -15.01 16.01 -1.92
CA GLU A 52 -14.30 16.79 -2.95
C GLU A 52 -14.81 16.44 -4.35
N ALA A 53 -15.15 15.19 -4.61
CA ALA A 53 -15.78 14.76 -5.86
C ALA A 53 -17.13 15.48 -6.07
N TRP A 54 -17.96 15.57 -5.02
CA TRP A 54 -19.21 16.32 -5.09
C TRP A 54 -19.00 17.81 -5.39
N ARG A 55 -18.03 18.43 -4.74
CA ARG A 55 -17.69 19.84 -5.02
C ARG A 55 -17.24 20.05 -6.45
N ARG A 56 -16.48 19.12 -7.01
CA ARG A 56 -15.92 19.18 -8.37
C ARG A 56 -16.82 18.58 -9.44
N ARG A 57 -18.02 18.14 -9.11
CA ARG A 57 -18.90 17.41 -10.05
C ARG A 57 -19.13 18.16 -11.37
N ALA A 58 -19.21 19.49 -11.34
CA ALA A 58 -19.40 20.30 -12.53
C ALA A 58 -18.21 20.22 -13.52
N SER A 59 -17.01 19.82 -13.07
CA SER A 59 -15.83 19.65 -13.91
C SER A 59 -15.75 18.28 -14.57
N ILE A 60 -16.71 17.41 -14.32
CA ILE A 60 -16.78 16.09 -14.99
C ILE A 60 -17.12 16.32 -16.46
N GLU A 61 -16.28 15.79 -17.35
CA GLU A 61 -16.58 15.77 -18.78
C GLU A 61 -17.82 14.92 -19.05
N ALA A 62 -18.75 15.38 -19.88
CA ALA A 62 -19.97 14.64 -20.21
C ALA A 62 -19.63 13.31 -20.90
N ASP A 63 -18.68 13.36 -21.82
CA ASP A 63 -18.21 12.20 -22.54
C ASP A 63 -17.04 11.53 -21.80
N GLY A 64 -17.03 10.20 -21.78
CA GLY A 64 -15.93 9.46 -21.18
C GLY A 64 -16.35 8.14 -20.53
N GLY A 65 -15.36 7.38 -20.15
CA GLY A 65 -15.52 6.09 -19.51
C GLY A 65 -15.83 6.17 -18.00
N SER A 66 -15.36 5.21 -17.25
CA SER A 66 -15.54 5.14 -15.80
C SER A 66 -15.04 6.39 -15.07
N LEU A 67 -15.76 6.83 -14.04
CA LEU A 67 -15.33 7.90 -13.12
C LEU A 67 -14.29 7.41 -12.10
N ARG A 68 -14.03 6.11 -12.03
CA ARG A 68 -13.11 5.51 -11.08
C ARG A 68 -11.67 6.10 -11.15
N PRO A 69 -11.04 6.28 -12.33
CA PRO A 69 -9.72 6.92 -12.41
C PRO A 69 -9.71 8.35 -11.85
N TRP A 70 -10.75 9.11 -12.10
CA TRP A 70 -10.91 10.46 -11.59
C TRP A 70 -11.04 10.48 -10.05
N LEU A 71 -11.87 9.60 -9.46
CA LEU A 71 -11.99 9.45 -8.00
C LEU A 71 -10.66 9.03 -7.35
N LEU A 72 -9.95 8.06 -7.95
CA LEU A 72 -8.64 7.62 -7.44
C LEU A 72 -7.57 8.73 -7.53
N GLY A 73 -7.68 9.61 -8.52
CA GLY A 73 -6.87 10.82 -8.61
C GLY A 73 -7.14 11.79 -7.45
N ILE A 74 -8.42 12.01 -7.13
CA ILE A 74 -8.83 12.83 -5.97
C ILE A 74 -8.31 12.18 -4.68
N ALA A 75 -8.53 10.89 -4.47
CA ALA A 75 -8.08 10.14 -3.29
C ALA A 75 -6.56 10.23 -3.09
N THR A 76 -5.80 10.12 -4.18
CA THR A 76 -4.33 10.31 -4.15
C THR A 76 -3.96 11.71 -3.69
N ASN A 77 -4.65 12.75 -4.18
CA ASN A 77 -4.38 14.14 -3.80
C ASN A 77 -4.77 14.43 -2.34
N VAL A 78 -5.90 13.89 -1.87
CA VAL A 78 -6.33 13.97 -0.46
C VAL A 78 -5.31 13.28 0.44
N SER A 79 -4.86 12.07 0.09
CA SER A 79 -3.79 11.35 0.82
C SER A 79 -2.49 12.16 0.89
N ARG A 80 -2.12 12.85 -0.20
CA ARG A 80 -0.95 13.75 -0.22
C ARG A 80 -1.11 14.92 0.73
N SER A 81 -2.30 15.50 0.79
CA SER A 81 -2.60 16.63 1.67
C SER A 81 -2.54 16.22 3.14
N HIS A 82 -3.16 15.08 3.48
CA HIS A 82 -3.13 14.51 4.82
C HIS A 82 -1.69 14.23 5.29
N TYR A 83 -0.87 13.62 4.46
CA TYR A 83 0.54 13.38 4.78
C TYR A 83 1.31 14.68 5.02
N ARG A 84 1.10 15.73 4.21
CA ARG A 84 1.75 17.04 4.40
C ARG A 84 1.32 17.71 5.71
N SER A 85 0.04 17.62 6.04
CA SER A 85 -0.49 18.16 7.30
C SER A 85 0.12 17.45 8.51
N ASN A 86 0.13 16.12 8.50
CA ASN A 86 0.69 15.32 9.59
C ASN A 86 2.20 15.55 9.75
N ARG A 87 2.95 15.68 8.64
CA ARG A 87 4.38 16.03 8.71
C ARG A 87 4.60 17.41 9.31
N ARG A 88 3.80 18.41 8.94
CA ARG A 88 3.88 19.77 9.53
C ARG A 88 3.56 19.74 11.03
N TYR A 89 2.51 19.02 11.42
CA TYR A 89 2.12 18.86 12.82
C TYR A 89 3.24 18.20 13.63
N ARG A 90 3.83 17.10 13.14
CA ARG A 90 4.96 16.43 13.80
C ARG A 90 6.20 17.32 13.90
N ALA A 91 6.48 18.12 12.86
CA ALA A 91 7.59 19.07 12.88
C ALA A 91 7.36 20.21 13.89
N ALA A 92 6.12 20.67 14.05
CA ALA A 92 5.75 21.69 15.02
C ALA A 92 5.68 21.16 16.47
N ALA A 93 5.31 19.89 16.65
CA ALA A 93 5.21 19.25 17.96
C ALA A 93 6.58 18.87 18.59
N GLY A 94 7.68 19.18 17.91
CA GLY A 94 9.03 18.85 18.36
C GLY A 94 9.37 17.37 18.20
N ALA A 95 10.64 17.05 17.99
CA ALA A 95 11.20 15.76 17.60
C ALA A 95 10.99 14.56 18.57
N ALA A 96 9.96 14.53 19.38
CA ALA A 96 9.72 13.51 20.42
C ALA A 96 8.87 12.31 19.97
N ALA A 97 8.45 12.24 18.72
CA ALA A 97 7.70 11.10 18.22
C ALA A 97 8.52 10.33 17.17
N THR A 98 9.23 9.30 17.62
CA THR A 98 9.72 8.22 16.75
C THR A 98 8.57 7.74 15.86
N ALA A 99 8.86 7.60 14.55
CA ALA A 99 7.92 7.08 13.58
C ALA A 99 7.52 5.65 13.96
N GLY A 100 6.46 5.53 14.72
CA GLY A 100 5.78 4.26 14.92
C GLY A 100 5.22 3.83 13.56
N VAL A 101 5.61 2.67 13.10
CA VAL A 101 4.82 1.89 12.15
C VAL A 101 3.44 1.78 12.81
N ALA A 102 2.40 2.29 12.15
CA ALA A 102 1.05 2.21 12.69
C ALA A 102 0.78 0.76 13.03
N GLU A 103 0.59 0.51 14.32
CA GLU A 103 0.19 -0.79 14.84
C GLU A 103 -1.13 -1.12 14.16
N VAL A 104 -1.18 -2.21 13.45
CA VAL A 104 -2.41 -2.71 12.84
C VAL A 104 -3.34 -3.04 14.00
N ALA A 105 -4.27 -2.13 14.28
CA ALA A 105 -5.22 -2.27 15.37
C ALA A 105 -5.95 -3.60 15.23
N ASP A 106 -5.88 -4.39 16.28
CA ASP A 106 -6.44 -5.72 16.42
C ASP A 106 -7.95 -5.60 16.56
N HIS A 107 -8.67 -5.85 15.47
CA HIS A 107 -10.13 -6.00 15.52
C HIS A 107 -10.50 -7.38 14.97
N ALA A 108 -10.96 -8.21 15.88
CA ALA A 108 -11.79 -9.39 15.70
C ALA A 108 -11.12 -10.78 15.73
N GLU A 109 -11.85 -11.67 16.37
CA GLU A 109 -11.69 -13.12 16.59
C GLU A 109 -11.06 -13.87 15.42
N GLU A 110 -10.08 -14.70 15.73
CA GLU A 110 -9.18 -15.30 14.76
C GLU A 110 -9.52 -16.73 14.39
N THR A 111 -9.66 -16.94 13.08
CA THR A 111 -9.45 -18.23 12.43
C THR A 111 -8.05 -18.25 11.81
N ALA A 112 -7.32 -19.38 11.84
CA ALA A 112 -5.91 -19.50 11.40
C ALA A 112 -5.60 -18.94 10.01
N GLY A 113 -6.54 -18.97 9.06
CA GLY A 113 -6.40 -18.36 7.73
C GLY A 113 -6.29 -16.84 7.74
N ARG A 114 -6.88 -16.18 8.72
CA ARG A 114 -6.82 -14.71 8.84
C ARG A 114 -5.46 -14.20 9.31
N VAL A 115 -4.72 -14.98 10.09
CA VAL A 115 -3.36 -14.64 10.53
C VAL A 115 -2.40 -14.58 9.36
N ASP A 116 -2.51 -15.52 8.43
CA ASP A 116 -1.66 -15.56 7.23
C ASP A 116 -1.97 -14.41 6.27
N ASP A 117 -3.24 -14.06 6.12
CA ASP A 117 -3.67 -12.91 5.32
C ASP A 117 -3.21 -11.58 5.95
N ARG A 118 -3.29 -11.42 7.28
CA ARG A 118 -2.76 -10.26 7.99
C ARG A 118 -1.26 -10.12 7.81
N ARG A 119 -0.49 -11.21 7.91
CA ARG A 119 0.96 -11.20 7.66
C ARG A 119 1.29 -10.79 6.24
N ARG A 120 0.53 -11.27 5.25
CA ARG A 120 0.69 -10.89 3.83
C ARG A 120 0.37 -9.41 3.62
N ILE A 121 -0.71 -8.90 4.22
CA ILE A 121 -1.07 -7.48 4.16
C ILE A 121 0.03 -6.63 4.79
N ALA A 122 0.49 -6.96 6.00
CA ALA A 122 1.56 -6.24 6.67
C ALA A 122 2.86 -6.22 5.86
N ALA A 123 3.25 -7.37 5.30
CA ALA A 123 4.43 -7.46 4.41
C ALA A 123 4.27 -6.60 3.15
N THR A 124 3.07 -6.58 2.56
CA THR A 124 2.76 -5.75 1.40
C THR A 124 2.85 -4.26 1.74
N LEU A 125 2.28 -3.83 2.86
CA LEU A 125 2.33 -2.44 3.31
C LEU A 125 3.77 -2.01 3.63
N THR A 126 4.55 -2.88 4.25
CA THR A 126 5.98 -2.64 4.52
C THR A 126 6.76 -2.46 3.21
N ALA A 127 6.53 -3.33 2.23
CA ALA A 127 7.14 -3.21 0.92
C ALA A 127 6.74 -1.92 0.20
N LEU A 128 5.45 -1.54 0.25
CA LEU A 128 4.96 -0.27 -0.28
C LEU A 128 5.56 0.92 0.48
N GLY A 129 5.73 0.81 1.80
CA GLY A 129 6.36 1.82 2.66
C GLY A 129 7.79 2.14 2.25
N SER A 130 8.55 1.16 1.75
CA SER A 130 9.93 1.33 1.28
C SER A 130 10.06 2.11 -0.03
N LEU A 131 8.97 2.23 -0.80
CA LEU A 131 8.96 2.98 -2.06
C LEU A 131 8.91 4.49 -1.79
N ARG A 132 9.53 5.27 -2.69
CA ARG A 132 9.27 6.70 -2.72
C ARG A 132 7.80 6.94 -3.05
N ARG A 133 7.18 7.91 -2.39
CA ARG A 133 5.77 8.22 -2.56
C ARG A 133 5.29 8.29 -4.01
N PRO A 134 5.96 9.01 -4.94
CA PRO A 134 5.51 9.06 -6.33
C PRO A 134 5.59 7.72 -7.07
N GLU A 135 6.46 6.81 -6.63
CA GLU A 135 6.59 5.46 -7.15
C GLU A 135 5.47 4.55 -6.61
N ARG A 136 5.14 4.70 -5.31
CA ARG A 136 4.03 3.99 -4.66
C ARG A 136 2.69 4.35 -5.30
N GLU A 137 2.42 5.64 -5.49
CA GLU A 137 1.18 6.14 -6.10
C GLU A 137 0.95 5.52 -7.50
N VAL A 138 1.95 5.55 -8.36
CA VAL A 138 1.87 4.94 -9.70
C VAL A 138 1.72 3.43 -9.62
N LEU A 139 2.45 2.77 -8.72
CA LEU A 139 2.38 1.33 -8.56
C LEU A 139 0.98 0.89 -8.10
N VAL A 140 0.41 1.57 -7.11
CA VAL A 140 -0.94 1.25 -6.60
C VAL A 140 -1.98 1.44 -7.69
N LEU A 141 -1.96 2.57 -8.41
CA LEU A 141 -2.91 2.83 -9.49
C LEU A 141 -2.83 1.80 -10.63
N CYS A 142 -1.62 1.43 -11.06
CA CYS A 142 -1.46 0.56 -12.22
C CYS A 142 -1.59 -0.93 -11.88
N LEU A 143 -1.07 -1.41 -10.72
CA LEU A 143 -1.04 -2.84 -10.39
C LEU A 143 -2.23 -3.30 -9.56
N TRP A 144 -2.71 -2.50 -8.61
CA TRP A 144 -3.84 -2.89 -7.77
C TRP A 144 -5.17 -2.38 -8.29
N GLU A 145 -5.18 -1.13 -8.77
CA GLU A 145 -6.40 -0.57 -9.33
C GLU A 145 -6.57 -0.88 -10.83
N GLY A 146 -5.57 -1.47 -11.46
CA GLY A 146 -5.63 -1.90 -12.86
C GLY A 146 -5.80 -0.76 -13.86
N LEU A 147 -5.39 0.46 -13.51
CA LEU A 147 -5.50 1.60 -14.42
C LEU A 147 -4.48 1.49 -15.56
N GLU A 148 -4.94 1.78 -16.76
CA GLU A 148 -4.07 2.01 -17.90
C GLU A 148 -3.13 3.20 -17.63
N TYR A 149 -1.97 3.21 -18.26
CA TYR A 149 -0.97 4.28 -18.02
C TYR A 149 -1.50 5.68 -18.36
N ALA A 150 -2.36 5.78 -19.35
CA ALA A 150 -3.02 7.04 -19.72
C ALA A 150 -3.96 7.53 -18.62
N ASP A 151 -4.74 6.60 -18.01
CA ASP A 151 -5.67 6.92 -16.93
C ASP A 151 -4.91 7.28 -15.64
N ALA A 152 -3.87 6.54 -15.30
CA ALA A 152 -3.02 6.86 -14.17
C ALA A 152 -2.30 8.22 -14.36
N ALA A 153 -1.88 8.54 -15.59
CA ALA A 153 -1.29 9.83 -15.93
C ALA A 153 -2.28 10.99 -15.72
N ARG A 154 -3.52 10.82 -16.21
CA ARG A 154 -4.62 11.79 -16.00
C ARG A 154 -4.96 11.94 -14.50
N ALA A 155 -5.11 10.84 -13.80
CA ALA A 155 -5.41 10.82 -12.36
C ALA A 155 -4.34 11.56 -11.52
N LEU A 156 -3.07 11.43 -11.90
CA LEU A 156 -1.95 12.04 -11.18
C LEU A 156 -1.53 13.41 -11.70
N GLY A 157 -2.05 13.86 -12.86
CA GLY A 157 -1.65 15.10 -13.53
C GLY A 157 -0.19 15.10 -14.00
N ILE A 158 0.30 13.96 -14.52
CA ILE A 158 1.69 13.78 -14.97
C ILE A 158 1.75 13.16 -16.38
N PRO A 159 2.84 13.34 -17.13
CA PRO A 159 3.00 12.68 -18.42
C PRO A 159 3.04 11.16 -18.32
N VAL A 160 2.52 10.45 -19.33
CA VAL A 160 2.53 8.96 -19.40
C VAL A 160 3.97 8.40 -19.32
N GLY A 161 4.95 9.07 -19.93
CA GLY A 161 6.37 8.70 -19.80
C GLY A 161 6.87 8.72 -18.36
N THR A 162 6.34 9.65 -17.53
CA THR A 162 6.64 9.73 -16.10
C THR A 162 6.01 8.56 -15.34
N VAL A 163 4.79 8.15 -15.71
CA VAL A 163 4.16 6.93 -15.14
C VAL A 163 5.03 5.71 -15.40
N ARG A 164 5.44 5.48 -16.66
CA ARG A 164 6.30 4.35 -17.06
C ARG A 164 7.61 4.34 -16.28
N SER A 165 8.31 5.48 -16.20
CA SER A 165 9.60 5.56 -15.52
C SER A 165 9.49 5.36 -14.00
N ARG A 166 8.43 5.87 -13.35
CA ARG A 166 8.16 5.66 -11.93
C ARG A 166 7.82 4.20 -11.64
N LEU A 167 6.99 3.58 -12.48
CA LEU A 167 6.60 2.18 -12.34
C LEU A 167 7.80 1.24 -12.50
N SER A 168 8.68 1.49 -13.47
CA SER A 168 9.92 0.74 -13.66
C SER A 168 10.82 0.81 -12.43
N ARG A 169 11.01 2.01 -11.86
CA ARG A 169 11.80 2.20 -10.64
C ARG A 169 11.17 1.50 -9.43
N ALA A 170 9.85 1.60 -9.27
CA ALA A 170 9.13 0.92 -8.21
C ALA A 170 9.31 -0.61 -8.27
N ARG A 171 9.14 -1.20 -9.46
CA ARG A 171 9.35 -2.64 -9.69
C ARG A 171 10.79 -3.06 -9.40
N GLY A 172 11.79 -2.28 -9.83
CA GLY A 172 13.19 -2.55 -9.55
C GLY A 172 13.52 -2.56 -8.05
N ARG A 173 12.94 -1.63 -7.29
CA ARG A 173 13.09 -1.59 -5.82
C ARG A 173 12.44 -2.78 -5.14
N LEU A 174 11.20 -3.12 -5.51
CA LEU A 174 10.51 -4.27 -4.92
C LEU A 174 11.24 -5.58 -5.21
N ARG A 175 11.81 -5.75 -6.43
CA ARG A 175 12.63 -6.91 -6.75
C ARG A 175 13.84 -7.03 -5.84
N LYS A 176 14.60 -5.95 -5.64
CA LYS A 176 15.74 -5.93 -4.72
C LYS A 176 15.37 -6.29 -3.29
N LEU A 177 14.24 -5.78 -2.80
CA LEU A 177 13.73 -6.12 -1.47
C LEU A 177 13.38 -7.61 -1.37
N ALA A 178 12.70 -8.15 -2.38
CA ALA A 178 12.36 -9.58 -2.41
C ALA A 178 13.62 -10.46 -2.44
N GLU A 179 14.65 -10.08 -3.19
CA GLU A 179 15.94 -10.78 -3.25
C GLU A 179 16.65 -10.79 -1.88
N VAL A 180 16.65 -9.66 -1.16
CA VAL A 180 17.23 -9.54 0.19
C VAL A 180 16.46 -10.42 1.18
N GLU A 181 15.14 -10.41 1.16
CA GLU A 181 14.32 -11.22 2.06
C GLU A 181 14.47 -12.73 1.78
N LEU A 182 14.54 -13.12 0.51
CA LEU A 182 14.81 -14.51 0.13
C LEU A 182 16.22 -14.97 0.56
N ALA A 183 17.22 -14.10 0.43
CA ALA A 183 18.58 -14.40 0.89
C ALA A 183 18.63 -14.55 2.41
N ARG A 184 17.88 -13.69 3.16
CA ARG A 184 17.76 -13.79 4.62
C ARG A 184 17.13 -15.12 5.03
N LYS A 185 15.98 -15.49 4.45
CA LYS A 185 15.31 -16.76 4.73
C LYS A 185 16.18 -17.97 4.41
N ARG A 186 16.94 -17.94 3.31
CA ARG A 186 17.88 -19.04 2.99
C ARG A 186 18.96 -19.20 4.06
N ARG A 187 19.50 -18.09 4.61
CA ARG A 187 20.49 -18.15 5.69
C ARG A 187 19.90 -18.70 6.99
N GLU A 188 18.67 -18.33 7.31
CA GLU A 188 17.94 -18.82 8.49
C GLU A 188 17.61 -20.33 8.38
N LEU A 189 17.36 -20.84 7.17
CA LEU A 189 17.04 -22.25 6.90
C LEU A 189 18.30 -23.14 6.72
N THR A 190 19.51 -22.54 6.61
CA THR A 190 20.75 -23.30 6.56
C THR A 190 21.31 -23.43 7.98
N PRO A 191 21.09 -24.56 8.69
CA PRO A 191 21.64 -24.73 10.02
C PRO A 191 23.15 -24.63 9.93
N SER A 192 23.74 -23.81 10.79
CA SER A 192 25.17 -23.68 10.94
C SER A 192 25.73 -25.04 11.36
N ASN A 193 26.30 -25.77 10.39
CA ASN A 193 26.97 -27.06 10.59
C ASN A 193 28.31 -26.87 11.34
N ARG A 194 28.38 -25.95 12.32
CA ARG A 194 29.58 -25.65 13.09
C ARG A 194 29.63 -26.29 14.47
N GLN A 195 28.64 -27.09 14.86
CA GLN A 195 28.58 -27.67 16.22
C GLN A 195 28.70 -29.21 16.28
N ILE A 196 29.05 -29.91 15.18
CA ILE A 196 29.16 -31.38 15.22
C ILE A 196 30.66 -31.87 15.22
N THR A 197 31.62 -30.96 15.20
CA THR A 197 33.05 -31.37 15.19
C THR A 197 33.70 -31.35 16.57
N GLY A 198 33.02 -30.91 17.63
CA GLY A 198 33.59 -30.84 18.97
C GLY A 198 33.36 -32.05 19.87
N ASP A 199 32.42 -32.93 19.55
CA ASP A 199 31.99 -34.01 20.48
C ASP A 199 32.54 -35.41 20.15
N ARG A 200 33.18 -35.57 19.02
CA ARG A 200 33.79 -36.85 18.65
C ARG A 200 35.16 -37.12 19.30
N ASP A 201 35.92 -36.09 19.62
CA ASP A 201 37.25 -36.20 20.23
C ASP A 201 37.18 -36.42 21.74
N PHE A 202 36.06 -36.09 22.42
CA PHE A 202 35.89 -36.32 23.85
C PHE A 202 35.56 -37.78 24.16
N VAL A 203 34.85 -38.48 23.29
CA VAL A 203 34.42 -39.88 23.53
C VAL A 203 35.57 -40.86 23.32
N ILE A 204 36.57 -40.55 22.48
CA ILE A 204 37.70 -41.44 22.21
C ILE A 204 38.77 -41.41 23.33
N ARG A 205 38.92 -40.29 24.04
CA ARG A 205 39.87 -40.19 25.17
C ARG A 205 39.44 -40.92 26.42
N SER A 206 38.12 -40.99 26.69
CA SER A 206 37.60 -41.68 27.88
C SER A 206 37.64 -43.21 27.78
N ALA A 207 37.77 -43.79 26.61
CA ALA A 207 37.85 -45.24 26.41
C ALA A 207 39.26 -45.83 26.54
N GLN A 208 40.32 -45.00 26.57
CA GLN A 208 41.70 -45.45 26.70
C GLN A 208 42.27 -45.41 28.12
N GLU A 209 41.63 -44.75 29.07
CA GLU A 209 42.11 -44.62 30.46
C GLU A 209 41.44 -45.62 31.43
N GLY A 210 40.56 -46.49 30.95
CA GLY A 210 39.86 -47.48 31.78
C GLY A 210 40.47 -48.89 31.80
N ASN A 211 41.63 -49.12 31.22
CA ASN A 211 42.28 -50.48 31.19
C ASN A 211 43.77 -50.41 31.60
N ARG A 212 43.96 -50.10 32.90
CA ARG A 212 45.19 -50.47 33.67
C ARG A 212 44.84 -50.79 35.10
#